data_bf7f1c0a564cfe621e52bbee7412f52c
#
_entry.id   bf7f1c0a564cfe621e52bbee7412f52c
#
_cell.length_a   1.000
_cell.length_b   1.000
_cell.length_c   1.000
_cell.angle_alpha   90.00
_cell.angle_beta   90.00
_cell.angle_gamma   90.00
#
_symmetry.space_group_name_H-M   'P 1'
#
loop_
_entity.id
_entity.type
_entity.pdbx_description
1 polymer ?
#
loop_
_entity_poly.entity_id
_entity_poly.type
_entity_poly.pdbx_seq_one_letter_code
_entity_poly.pdbx_strand_id
1 'polypeptide(L)'
;MNNIFSFATGELSQDAFICWCLNWINESDNVTTHRYRQLGLELLAKLIDNPLYSDSLSKIDIKSIDKVILVQQVLNIDVLAIIPQYNLSIIIEDKINTSEHGKQIKSYRDSLEDVFKNKKPWSAYNKLKNAFKLANLNIEHSDIANYQIHTVYFKTGYYFDYDWQVVHSDSVDNYLTGPMFWDILKRYHDCESDILQSYCEHLKHQLKWYQSVSKINGKYDDGGYYINWERITQHGLLQIVFDNENIDGSWLWKDMSVYPNPYSTGTNQGGSPWTNRRFWCRAESESIKFNPPTSFKPWMFWRVDHDSKGLYLSLRYYNNDSSEAGTELRKRVYDQLNTMIDETILNELETLSSAYNQCVTRPQHGNYYENTLIHIGIESVLASWNENKGQPFIEWIQDIDSKLRETIVAFDWETF
;
A
#
# COMPACT_ATOMS: atom_id res chain seq x y z
N MET A 1 25.25 -6.94 -16.55
CA MET A 1 25.25 -8.17 -15.73
C MET A 1 23.93 -8.88 -15.91
N ASN A 2 23.91 -10.21 -16.00
CA ASN A 2 22.63 -10.95 -16.11
C ASN A 2 22.01 -11.04 -14.71
N ASN A 3 21.00 -10.23 -14.44
CA ASN A 3 20.44 -10.07 -13.09
C ASN A 3 19.31 -11.08 -12.86
N ILE A 4 19.50 -12.02 -11.95
CA ILE A 4 18.50 -13.07 -11.64
C ILE A 4 17.18 -12.47 -11.16
N PHE A 5 17.19 -11.35 -10.44
CA PHE A 5 15.97 -10.70 -9.93
C PHE A 5 15.16 -9.99 -11.02
N SER A 6 15.72 -9.83 -12.23
CA SER A 6 14.94 -9.40 -13.40
C SER A 6 13.96 -10.49 -13.89
N PHE A 7 14.22 -11.76 -13.54
CA PHE A 7 13.37 -12.90 -13.87
C PHE A 7 12.59 -13.42 -12.67
N ALA A 8 13.13 -13.26 -11.46
CA ALA A 8 12.57 -13.70 -10.19
C ALA A 8 12.03 -12.46 -9.43
N THR A 9 10.95 -11.87 -9.94
CA THR A 9 10.39 -10.59 -9.46
C THR A 9 9.33 -10.73 -8.36
N GLY A 10 9.01 -11.96 -7.96
CA GLY A 10 7.97 -12.26 -6.98
C GLY A 10 8.43 -12.15 -5.52
N GLU A 11 7.47 -12.06 -4.60
CA GLU A 11 7.68 -11.99 -3.15
C GLU A 11 8.56 -13.14 -2.64
N LEU A 12 8.39 -14.38 -3.13
CA LEU A 12 9.23 -15.52 -2.75
C LEU A 12 10.74 -15.30 -3.01
N SER A 13 11.10 -14.49 -4.01
CA SER A 13 12.50 -14.17 -4.29
C SER A 13 13.05 -13.16 -3.29
N GLN A 14 12.22 -12.24 -2.84
CA GLN A 14 12.52 -11.29 -1.78
C GLN A 14 12.65 -12.00 -0.43
N ASP A 15 11.74 -12.91 -0.10
CA ASP A 15 11.83 -13.79 1.08
C ASP A 15 13.18 -14.53 1.13
N ALA A 16 13.56 -15.14 0.00
CA ALA A 16 14.82 -15.85 -0.10
C ALA A 16 16.03 -14.93 0.13
N PHE A 17 15.96 -13.70 -0.39
CA PHE A 17 17.02 -12.71 -0.20
C PHE A 17 17.10 -12.22 1.26
N ILE A 18 15.95 -11.98 1.91
CA ILE A 18 15.86 -11.61 3.33
C ILE A 18 16.50 -12.74 4.18
N CYS A 19 16.10 -13.98 3.93
CA CYS A 19 16.66 -15.14 4.61
C CYS A 19 18.17 -15.25 4.35
N TRP A 20 18.63 -15.04 3.13
CA TRP A 20 20.05 -15.04 2.79
C TRP A 20 20.82 -13.98 3.58
N CYS A 21 20.33 -12.75 3.68
CA CYS A 21 20.94 -11.69 4.47
C CYS A 21 21.04 -12.07 5.96
N LEU A 22 19.94 -12.54 6.55
CA LEU A 22 19.88 -12.88 7.97
C LEU A 22 20.74 -14.13 8.30
N ASN A 23 20.85 -15.08 7.37
CA ASN A 23 21.63 -16.31 7.58
C ASN A 23 23.13 -16.06 7.76
N TRP A 24 23.65 -14.95 7.24
CA TRP A 24 25.06 -14.58 7.45
C TRP A 24 25.42 -14.33 8.92
N ILE A 25 24.45 -14.10 9.79
CA ILE A 25 24.64 -13.99 11.24
C ILE A 25 25.17 -15.31 11.83
N ASN A 26 24.81 -16.44 11.23
CA ASN A 26 25.22 -17.79 11.69
C ASN A 26 26.64 -18.14 11.30
N GLU A 27 27.25 -17.39 10.39
CA GLU A 27 28.61 -17.68 9.94
C GLU A 27 29.66 -17.13 10.94
N SER A 28 30.80 -17.82 11.04
CA SER A 28 31.89 -17.33 11.86
C SER A 28 32.41 -16.00 11.33
N ASP A 29 32.68 -15.07 12.24
CA ASP A 29 33.21 -13.75 11.90
C ASP A 29 34.68 -13.87 11.49
N ASN A 30 34.97 -13.68 10.20
CA ASN A 30 36.30 -13.67 9.62
C ASN A 30 36.39 -12.63 8.49
N VAL A 31 37.57 -12.43 7.94
CA VAL A 31 37.83 -11.40 6.91
C VAL A 31 36.87 -11.48 5.73
N THR A 32 36.47 -12.68 5.32
CA THR A 32 35.58 -12.89 4.17
C THR A 32 34.08 -12.67 4.52
N THR A 33 33.69 -13.13 5.71
CA THR A 33 32.26 -13.14 6.12
C THR A 33 31.87 -11.91 6.91
N HIS A 34 32.81 -11.17 7.46
CA HIS A 34 32.56 -10.02 8.36
C HIS A 34 31.52 -9.03 7.83
N ARG A 35 31.70 -8.56 6.60
CA ARG A 35 30.79 -7.58 6.01
C ARG A 35 29.38 -8.13 5.78
N TYR A 36 29.27 -9.40 5.38
CA TYR A 36 27.95 -10.04 5.21
C TYR A 36 27.25 -10.26 6.55
N ARG A 37 28.03 -10.66 7.57
CA ARG A 37 27.52 -10.77 8.94
C ARG A 37 27.03 -9.41 9.46
N GLN A 38 27.77 -8.33 9.22
CA GLN A 38 27.33 -6.98 9.56
C GLN A 38 26.04 -6.59 8.84
N LEU A 39 25.91 -6.90 7.54
CA LEU A 39 24.67 -6.70 6.80
C LEU A 39 23.47 -7.41 7.46
N GLY A 40 23.64 -8.68 7.84
CA GLY A 40 22.61 -9.45 8.53
C GLY A 40 22.23 -8.83 9.88
N LEU A 41 23.21 -8.40 10.68
CA LEU A 41 22.97 -7.75 11.97
C LEU A 41 22.28 -6.37 11.83
N GLU A 42 22.65 -5.59 10.83
CA GLU A 42 22.00 -4.31 10.56
C GLU A 42 20.54 -4.47 10.07
N LEU A 43 20.29 -5.46 9.21
CA LEU A 43 18.93 -5.79 8.82
C LEU A 43 18.12 -6.24 10.03
N LEU A 44 18.67 -7.15 10.85
CA LEU A 44 18.01 -7.62 12.06
C LEU A 44 17.73 -6.47 13.04
N ALA A 45 18.69 -5.57 13.24
CA ALA A 45 18.50 -4.38 14.05
C ALA A 45 17.32 -3.54 13.57
N LYS A 46 17.24 -3.35 12.24
CA LYS A 46 16.15 -2.56 11.65
C LYS A 46 14.80 -3.24 11.73
N LEU A 47 14.75 -4.57 11.71
CA LEU A 47 13.52 -5.35 11.90
C LEU A 47 13.01 -5.29 13.36
N ILE A 48 13.92 -5.12 14.33
CA ILE A 48 13.57 -5.06 15.77
C ILE A 48 13.32 -3.62 16.25
N ASP A 49 14.08 -2.65 15.74
CA ASP A 49 14.08 -1.27 16.20
C ASP A 49 12.88 -0.51 15.63
N ASN A 50 11.87 -0.31 16.47
CA ASN A 50 10.74 0.55 16.13
C ASN A 50 10.85 1.88 16.88
N PRO A 51 11.02 3.01 16.20
CA PRO A 51 11.04 4.32 16.82
C PRO A 51 9.72 4.70 17.53
N LEU A 52 8.62 3.99 17.24
CA LEU A 52 7.30 4.24 17.83
C LEU A 52 7.06 3.46 19.14
N TYR A 53 7.85 2.40 19.42
CA TYR A 53 7.63 1.48 20.55
C TYR A 53 8.93 1.14 21.30
N SER A 54 9.74 2.11 21.62
CA SER A 54 11.14 1.98 22.04
C SER A 54 11.42 1.19 23.34
N ASP A 55 10.43 0.75 24.11
CA ASP A 55 10.69 0.35 25.50
C ASP A 55 10.94 -1.15 25.76
N SER A 56 10.47 -2.09 24.92
CA SER A 56 10.56 -3.51 25.24
C SER A 56 11.78 -4.24 24.65
N LEU A 57 12.25 -3.83 23.48
CA LEU A 57 13.36 -4.47 22.76
C LEU A 57 14.70 -3.72 22.85
N SER A 58 14.74 -2.57 23.52
CA SER A 58 15.95 -1.74 23.71
C SER A 58 17.08 -2.43 24.48
N LYS A 59 16.82 -3.59 25.08
CA LYS A 59 17.79 -4.39 25.85
C LYS A 59 18.52 -5.45 24.99
N ILE A 60 18.19 -5.58 23.70
CA ILE A 60 18.84 -6.55 22.83
C ILE A 60 20.15 -5.99 22.34
N ASP A 61 21.25 -6.60 22.73
CA ASP A 61 22.55 -6.33 22.13
C ASP A 61 22.69 -7.07 20.78
N ILE A 62 22.35 -6.37 19.72
CA ILE A 62 22.37 -6.91 18.35
C ILE A 62 23.74 -7.48 17.99
N LYS A 63 24.84 -6.89 18.48
CA LYS A 63 26.20 -7.34 18.15
C LYS A 63 26.56 -8.66 18.81
N SER A 64 25.89 -8.99 19.91
CA SER A 64 26.09 -10.25 20.63
C SER A 64 25.31 -11.43 20.00
N ILE A 65 24.42 -11.17 19.04
CA ILE A 65 23.64 -12.22 18.39
C ILE A 65 24.55 -13.04 17.47
N ASP A 66 24.62 -14.33 17.74
CA ASP A 66 25.42 -15.29 17.00
C ASP A 66 24.60 -16.38 16.30
N LYS A 67 23.29 -16.43 16.59
CA LYS A 67 22.40 -17.44 16.04
C LYS A 67 21.03 -16.89 15.67
N VAL A 68 20.62 -17.11 14.42
CA VAL A 68 19.27 -16.87 13.92
C VAL A 68 18.75 -18.13 13.24
N ILE A 69 17.58 -18.62 13.63
CA ILE A 69 16.91 -19.75 12.99
C ILE A 69 15.87 -19.20 12.03
N LEU A 70 15.97 -19.56 10.76
CA LEU A 70 15.05 -19.10 9.72
C LEU A 70 14.11 -20.24 9.32
N VAL A 71 12.81 -19.96 9.35
CA VAL A 71 11.78 -20.93 8.97
C VAL A 71 10.84 -20.25 7.96
N GLN A 72 10.85 -20.74 6.73
CA GLN A 72 9.97 -20.23 5.68
C GLN A 72 8.68 -21.05 5.61
N GLN A 73 7.58 -20.39 5.20
CA GLN A 73 6.31 -21.05 4.89
C GLN A 73 5.78 -21.94 6.05
N VAL A 74 5.89 -21.45 7.28
CA VAL A 74 5.25 -22.07 8.44
C VAL A 74 4.01 -21.29 8.81
N LEU A 75 2.85 -21.93 8.93
CA LEU A 75 1.55 -21.27 9.18
C LEU A 75 1.19 -20.20 8.12
N ASN A 76 1.69 -20.35 6.90
CA ASN A 76 1.65 -19.37 5.81
C ASN A 76 2.44 -18.07 6.09
N ILE A 77 3.27 -18.03 7.12
CA ILE A 77 4.19 -16.93 7.39
C ILE A 77 5.29 -16.98 6.33
N ASP A 78 5.55 -15.85 5.65
CA ASP A 78 6.55 -15.76 4.59
C ASP A 78 7.94 -16.05 5.15
N VAL A 79 8.37 -15.29 6.16
CA VAL A 79 9.63 -15.52 6.86
C VAL A 79 9.44 -15.43 8.37
N LEU A 80 9.82 -16.48 9.09
CA LEU A 80 9.92 -16.50 10.54
C LEU A 80 11.40 -16.56 10.94
N ALA A 81 11.90 -15.52 11.60
CA ALA A 81 13.24 -15.47 12.16
C ALA A 81 13.16 -15.64 13.69
N ILE A 82 13.91 -16.60 14.22
CA ILE A 82 13.93 -16.90 15.66
C ILE A 82 15.33 -16.61 16.20
N ILE A 83 15.40 -15.88 17.30
CA ILE A 83 16.63 -15.50 18.00
C ILE A 83 16.61 -16.17 19.37
N PRO A 84 17.21 -17.36 19.49
CA PRO A 84 17.10 -18.16 20.71
C PRO A 84 17.69 -17.47 21.95
N GLN A 85 18.77 -16.72 21.77
CA GLN A 85 19.46 -16.00 22.83
C GLN A 85 18.56 -15.02 23.59
N TYR A 86 17.53 -14.50 22.94
CA TYR A 86 16.61 -13.51 23.50
C TYR A 86 15.17 -14.01 23.60
N ASN A 87 14.92 -15.30 23.33
CA ASN A 87 13.58 -15.87 23.26
C ASN A 87 12.65 -15.03 22.39
N LEU A 88 13.14 -14.58 21.23
CA LEU A 88 12.42 -13.70 20.32
C LEU A 88 12.14 -14.41 19.00
N SER A 89 10.90 -14.28 18.53
CA SER A 89 10.45 -14.71 17.20
C SER A 89 9.94 -13.52 16.44
N ILE A 90 10.43 -13.32 15.22
CA ILE A 90 10.06 -12.22 14.34
C ILE A 90 9.29 -12.78 13.16
N ILE A 91 8.03 -12.42 13.04
CA ILE A 91 7.20 -12.67 11.86
C ILE A 91 7.46 -11.55 10.87
N ILE A 92 7.88 -11.87 9.66
CA ILE A 92 8.05 -10.91 8.56
C ILE A 92 7.00 -11.25 7.51
N GLU A 93 6.03 -10.37 7.34
CA GLU A 93 5.10 -10.37 6.21
C GLU A 93 5.70 -9.57 5.08
N ASP A 94 6.08 -10.24 4.00
CA ASP A 94 6.78 -9.64 2.88
C ASP A 94 5.86 -9.28 1.73
N LYS A 95 6.02 -8.07 1.21
CA LYS A 95 5.24 -7.56 0.07
C LYS A 95 6.14 -6.76 -0.89
N ILE A 96 5.81 -6.85 -2.16
CA ILE A 96 6.39 -5.98 -3.19
C ILE A 96 5.32 -5.00 -3.69
N ASN A 97 4.41 -5.46 -4.52
CA ASN A 97 3.38 -4.62 -5.15
C ASN A 97 1.97 -4.87 -4.60
N THR A 98 1.80 -5.92 -3.81
CA THR A 98 0.55 -6.26 -3.15
C THR A 98 0.46 -5.60 -1.77
N SER A 99 -0.67 -5.71 -1.12
CA SER A 99 -0.86 -5.28 0.26
C SER A 99 -1.34 -6.49 1.08
N GLU A 100 -1.26 -6.39 2.40
CA GLU A 100 -1.81 -7.40 3.30
C GLU A 100 -3.30 -7.62 3.04
N HIS A 101 -3.77 -8.85 3.13
CA HIS A 101 -5.15 -9.23 2.94
C HIS A 101 -5.76 -9.81 4.23
N GLY A 102 -6.90 -9.26 4.67
CA GLY A 102 -7.73 -9.90 5.67
C GLY A 102 -7.11 -10.09 7.06
N LYS A 103 -6.22 -9.19 7.50
CA LYS A 103 -5.54 -9.26 8.81
C LYS A 103 -4.60 -10.48 8.95
N GLN A 104 -3.84 -10.76 7.88
CA GLN A 104 -2.88 -11.88 7.84
C GLN A 104 -1.91 -11.85 9.01
N ILE A 105 -1.27 -10.71 9.28
CA ILE A 105 -0.26 -10.57 10.35
C ILE A 105 -0.85 -10.93 11.72
N LYS A 106 -2.07 -10.44 12.01
CA LYS A 106 -2.76 -10.80 13.24
C LYS A 106 -3.03 -12.30 13.33
N SER A 107 -3.51 -12.89 12.24
CA SER A 107 -3.77 -14.33 12.16
C SER A 107 -2.50 -15.16 12.35
N TYR A 108 -1.38 -14.70 11.81
CA TYR A 108 -0.08 -15.35 11.97
C TYR A 108 0.43 -15.29 13.41
N ARG A 109 0.32 -14.12 14.05
CA ARG A 109 0.65 -13.95 15.47
C ARG A 109 -0.17 -14.91 16.34
N ASP A 110 -1.50 -14.89 16.19
CA ASP A 110 -2.41 -15.73 16.96
C ASP A 110 -2.11 -17.24 16.75
N SER A 111 -1.84 -17.63 15.50
CA SER A 111 -1.50 -19.02 15.15
C SER A 111 -0.14 -19.44 15.71
N LEU A 112 0.86 -18.57 15.69
CA LEU A 112 2.18 -18.88 16.24
C LEU A 112 2.14 -18.95 17.77
N GLU A 113 1.34 -18.11 18.42
CA GLU A 113 1.08 -18.21 19.85
C GLU A 113 0.46 -19.56 20.24
N ASP A 114 -0.49 -20.05 19.43
CA ASP A 114 -1.10 -21.39 19.64
C ASP A 114 -0.05 -22.51 19.50
N VAL A 115 0.87 -22.39 18.55
CA VAL A 115 1.97 -23.35 18.43
C VAL A 115 2.87 -23.32 19.66
N PHE A 116 3.21 -22.15 20.15
CA PHE A 116 4.09 -21.99 21.30
C PHE A 116 3.42 -22.47 22.61
N LYS A 117 2.17 -22.10 22.84
CA LYS A 117 1.45 -22.43 24.08
C LYS A 117 0.83 -23.84 24.06
N ASN A 118 0.26 -24.24 22.93
CA ASN A 118 -0.62 -25.40 22.82
C ASN A 118 -0.13 -26.52 21.88
N LYS A 119 1.01 -26.33 21.20
CA LYS A 119 1.56 -27.22 20.15
C LYS A 119 0.59 -27.45 18.98
N LYS A 120 -0.23 -26.46 18.66
CA LYS A 120 -1.23 -26.57 17.59
C LYS A 120 -1.00 -25.53 16.48
N PRO A 121 -1.07 -25.93 15.21
CA PRO A 121 -1.18 -27.32 14.76
C PRO A 121 0.14 -28.10 14.97
N TRP A 122 0.04 -29.39 15.22
CA TRP A 122 1.19 -30.26 15.49
C TRP A 122 2.23 -30.28 14.37
N SER A 123 1.80 -30.13 13.12
CA SER A 123 2.72 -30.06 11.96
C SER A 123 3.65 -28.83 12.04
N ALA A 124 3.12 -27.66 12.40
CA ALA A 124 3.90 -26.44 12.57
C ALA A 124 4.85 -26.57 13.77
N TYR A 125 4.38 -27.10 14.90
CA TYR A 125 5.23 -27.36 16.05
C TYR A 125 6.43 -28.28 15.71
N ASN A 126 6.16 -29.37 14.98
CA ASN A 126 7.25 -30.27 14.54
C ASN A 126 8.20 -29.59 13.55
N LYS A 127 7.71 -28.75 12.67
CA LYS A 127 8.58 -27.99 11.76
C LYS A 127 9.52 -27.07 12.54
N LEU A 128 9.02 -26.35 13.54
CA LEU A 128 9.84 -25.51 14.41
C LEU A 128 10.86 -26.36 15.22
N LYS A 129 10.41 -27.44 15.86
CA LYS A 129 11.30 -28.34 16.60
C LYS A 129 12.43 -28.87 15.74
N ASN A 130 12.13 -29.25 14.51
CA ASN A 130 13.16 -29.69 13.57
C ASN A 130 14.13 -28.56 13.19
N ALA A 131 13.67 -27.33 13.03
CA ALA A 131 14.53 -26.18 12.76
C ALA A 131 15.51 -25.92 13.91
N PHE A 132 15.06 -25.99 15.17
CA PHE A 132 15.92 -25.90 16.34
C PHE A 132 16.96 -27.04 16.36
N LYS A 133 16.52 -28.27 16.09
CA LYS A 133 17.43 -29.42 16.02
C LYS A 133 18.51 -29.27 14.94
N LEU A 134 18.14 -28.78 13.76
CA LEU A 134 19.10 -28.50 12.69
C LEU A 134 20.08 -27.38 13.07
N ALA A 135 19.68 -26.47 13.92
CA ALA A 135 20.55 -25.44 14.48
C ALA A 135 21.40 -25.93 15.67
N ASN A 136 21.40 -27.24 15.94
CA ASN A 136 22.07 -27.88 17.09
C ASN A 136 21.59 -27.41 18.46
N LEU A 137 20.31 -27.00 18.54
CA LEU A 137 19.68 -26.57 19.78
C LEU A 137 18.63 -27.61 20.20
N ASN A 138 18.81 -28.18 21.39
CA ASN A 138 17.77 -28.98 22.03
C ASN A 138 16.89 -28.05 22.86
N ILE A 139 15.66 -27.88 22.42
CA ILE A 139 14.71 -26.99 23.10
C ILE A 139 13.51 -27.79 23.59
N GLU A 140 13.14 -27.57 24.84
CA GLU A 140 11.91 -28.14 25.42
C GLU A 140 10.72 -27.23 25.11
N HIS A 141 9.52 -27.80 25.16
CA HIS A 141 8.31 -27.02 24.88
C HIS A 141 8.12 -25.85 25.85
N SER A 142 8.45 -26.05 27.14
CA SER A 142 8.41 -24.98 28.15
C SER A 142 9.24 -23.76 27.77
N ASP A 143 10.34 -23.97 27.05
CA ASP A 143 11.22 -22.89 26.64
C ASP A 143 10.61 -22.12 25.46
N ILE A 144 10.01 -22.84 24.49
CA ILE A 144 9.35 -22.24 23.33
C ILE A 144 8.15 -21.40 23.77
N ALA A 145 7.42 -21.83 24.81
CA ALA A 145 6.25 -21.12 25.31
C ALA A 145 6.56 -19.71 25.86
N ASN A 146 7.83 -19.42 26.14
CA ASN A 146 8.28 -18.13 26.66
C ASN A 146 8.77 -17.17 25.57
N TYR A 147 8.74 -17.59 24.28
CA TYR A 147 9.17 -16.72 23.20
C TYR A 147 8.20 -15.55 22.99
N GLN A 148 8.76 -14.36 22.90
CA GLN A 148 8.03 -13.17 22.47
C GLN A 148 7.86 -13.18 20.94
N ILE A 149 6.72 -12.72 20.49
CA ILE A 149 6.43 -12.59 19.06
C ILE A 149 6.45 -11.13 18.68
N HIS A 150 7.30 -10.80 17.73
CA HIS A 150 7.42 -9.48 17.13
C HIS A 150 7.01 -9.57 15.66
N THR A 151 6.20 -8.65 15.18
CA THR A 151 5.66 -8.68 13.82
C THR A 151 6.15 -7.48 13.02
N VAL A 152 6.58 -7.76 11.80
CA VAL A 152 7.12 -6.75 10.89
C VAL A 152 6.36 -6.79 9.57
N TYR A 153 5.84 -5.64 9.14
CA TYR A 153 5.34 -5.45 7.79
C TYR A 153 6.48 -4.92 6.90
N PHE A 154 6.96 -5.75 6.01
CA PHE A 154 8.06 -5.42 5.12
C PHE A 154 7.55 -5.28 3.68
N LYS A 155 7.67 -4.08 3.11
CA LYS A 155 7.25 -3.84 1.73
C LYS A 155 8.28 -2.98 1.00
N THR A 156 8.83 -3.51 -0.08
CA THR A 156 9.80 -2.78 -0.91
C THR A 156 9.13 -1.89 -1.95
N GLY A 157 7.89 -2.19 -2.31
CA GLY A 157 7.06 -1.39 -3.21
C GLY A 157 6.48 -0.14 -2.56
N TYR A 158 5.60 0.51 -3.29
CA TYR A 158 4.92 1.71 -2.82
C TYR A 158 3.94 1.39 -1.68
N TYR A 159 3.98 2.19 -0.61
CA TYR A 159 3.03 2.11 0.50
C TYR A 159 1.79 2.92 0.17
N PHE A 160 0.66 2.24 -0.01
CA PHE A 160 -0.64 2.86 -0.19
C PHE A 160 -1.31 3.13 1.17
N ASP A 161 -2.41 3.88 1.17
CA ASP A 161 -3.14 4.19 2.40
C ASP A 161 -3.48 2.94 3.23
N TYR A 162 -3.83 1.84 2.56
CA TYR A 162 -4.12 0.59 3.25
C TYR A 162 -2.89 0.02 3.95
N ASP A 163 -1.72 0.07 3.32
CA ASP A 163 -0.46 -0.39 3.93
C ASP A 163 -0.15 0.42 5.20
N TRP A 164 -0.35 1.74 5.15
CA TRP A 164 -0.17 2.59 6.32
C TRP A 164 -1.18 2.32 7.43
N GLN A 165 -2.43 1.96 7.10
CA GLN A 165 -3.41 1.49 8.08
C GLN A 165 -2.97 0.18 8.75
N VAL A 166 -2.40 -0.75 7.98
CA VAL A 166 -1.83 -2.01 8.50
C VAL A 166 -0.67 -1.72 9.45
N VAL A 167 0.27 -0.88 9.03
CA VAL A 167 1.44 -0.49 9.83
C VAL A 167 1.06 0.14 11.17
N HIS A 168 0.01 0.94 11.21
CA HIS A 168 -0.48 1.59 12.44
C HIS A 168 -1.51 0.75 13.22
N SER A 169 -1.70 -0.51 12.86
CA SER A 169 -2.58 -1.42 13.60
C SER A 169 -1.84 -2.04 14.79
N ASP A 170 -2.59 -2.44 15.83
CA ASP A 170 -2.06 -3.12 17.02
C ASP A 170 -1.43 -4.50 16.70
N SER A 171 -1.54 -4.98 15.47
CA SER A 171 -0.99 -6.26 15.06
C SER A 171 0.40 -6.16 14.44
N VAL A 172 0.91 -4.96 14.19
CA VAL A 172 2.22 -4.70 13.60
C VAL A 172 3.10 -3.96 14.59
N ASP A 173 4.22 -4.57 14.97
CA ASP A 173 5.15 -3.96 15.93
C ASP A 173 6.18 -3.08 15.23
N ASN A 174 6.52 -3.38 13.96
CA ASN A 174 7.48 -2.61 13.18
C ASN A 174 7.21 -2.71 11.68
N TYR A 175 7.82 -1.83 10.91
CA TYR A 175 7.75 -1.87 9.45
C TYR A 175 9.09 -1.52 8.80
N LEU A 176 9.27 -2.01 7.57
CA LEU A 176 10.46 -1.73 6.76
C LEU A 176 10.04 -1.40 5.32
N THR A 177 10.37 -0.19 4.89
CA THR A 177 10.09 0.25 3.50
C THR A 177 11.26 -0.04 2.56
N GLY A 178 11.00 -0.02 1.26
CA GLY A 178 12.05 -0.16 0.24
C GLY A 178 13.20 0.83 0.40
N PRO A 179 12.96 2.16 0.60
CA PRO A 179 14.02 3.12 0.91
C PRO A 179 14.83 2.80 2.16
N MET A 180 14.18 2.39 3.25
CA MET A 180 14.87 1.98 4.48
C MET A 180 15.77 0.77 4.22
N PHE A 181 15.28 -0.19 3.45
CA PHE A 181 16.07 -1.37 3.07
C PHE A 181 17.23 -0.99 2.15
N TRP A 182 16.98 -0.10 1.18
CA TRP A 182 18.05 0.44 0.34
C TRP A 182 19.14 1.15 1.16
N ASP A 183 18.78 1.89 2.20
CA ASP A 183 19.72 2.58 3.07
C ASP A 183 20.66 1.63 3.83
N ILE A 184 20.22 0.40 4.09
CA ILE A 184 21.08 -0.68 4.59
C ILE A 184 21.95 -1.21 3.45
N LEU A 185 21.34 -1.70 2.37
CA LEU A 185 22.04 -2.44 1.31
C LEU A 185 23.10 -1.60 0.59
N LYS A 186 22.86 -0.31 0.37
CA LYS A 186 23.81 0.58 -0.32
C LYS A 186 25.20 0.68 0.36
N ARG A 187 25.30 0.36 1.65
CA ARG A 187 26.55 0.34 2.40
C ARG A 187 27.38 -0.92 2.12
N TYR A 188 26.78 -1.93 1.50
CA TYR A 188 27.36 -3.23 1.23
C TYR A 188 27.39 -3.59 -0.26
N HIS A 189 26.99 -2.66 -1.14
CA HIS A 189 26.88 -2.91 -2.59
C HIS A 189 28.22 -3.24 -3.26
N ASP A 190 29.34 -2.90 -2.63
CA ASP A 190 30.70 -3.17 -3.08
C ASP A 190 31.22 -4.53 -2.60
N CYS A 191 30.46 -5.30 -1.81
CA CYS A 191 30.81 -6.66 -1.45
C CYS A 191 30.84 -7.56 -2.70
N GLU A 192 31.80 -8.48 -2.75
CA GLU A 192 32.00 -9.43 -3.85
C GLU A 192 30.95 -10.56 -3.84
N SER A 193 29.67 -10.19 -3.98
CA SER A 193 28.55 -11.13 -4.07
C SER A 193 27.63 -10.76 -5.22
N ASP A 194 27.57 -11.61 -6.22
CA ASP A 194 26.66 -11.44 -7.37
C ASP A 194 25.20 -11.36 -6.93
N ILE A 195 24.82 -12.10 -5.89
CA ILE A 195 23.45 -12.08 -5.33
C ILE A 195 23.15 -10.70 -4.75
N LEU A 196 24.03 -10.18 -3.89
CA LEU A 196 23.84 -8.88 -3.25
C LEU A 196 23.82 -7.75 -4.28
N GLN A 197 24.80 -7.74 -5.20
CA GLN A 197 24.87 -6.72 -6.24
C GLN A 197 23.66 -6.76 -7.16
N SER A 198 23.23 -7.94 -7.59
CA SER A 198 22.03 -8.10 -8.42
C SER A 198 20.78 -7.62 -7.72
N TYR A 199 20.62 -7.91 -6.44
CA TYR A 199 19.45 -7.42 -5.67
C TYR A 199 19.52 -5.91 -5.45
N CYS A 200 20.69 -5.37 -5.13
CA CYS A 200 20.89 -3.92 -5.00
C CYS A 200 20.52 -3.18 -6.29
N GLU A 201 20.95 -3.67 -7.44
CA GLU A 201 20.58 -3.09 -8.74
C GLU A 201 19.09 -3.18 -8.99
N HIS A 202 18.48 -4.33 -8.69
CA HIS A 202 17.04 -4.52 -8.84
C HIS A 202 16.24 -3.53 -7.97
N LEU A 203 16.53 -3.47 -6.67
CA LEU A 203 15.83 -2.58 -5.73
C LEU A 203 16.06 -1.11 -6.10
N LYS A 204 17.29 -0.71 -6.43
CA LYS A 204 17.60 0.65 -6.88
C LYS A 204 16.81 1.03 -8.14
N HIS A 205 16.70 0.11 -9.10
CA HIS A 205 15.93 0.33 -10.31
C HIS A 205 14.44 0.47 -9.99
N GLN A 206 13.91 -0.39 -9.13
CA GLN A 206 12.50 -0.34 -8.69
C GLN A 206 12.19 1.00 -7.99
N LEU A 207 13.03 1.44 -7.05
CA LEU A 207 12.84 2.70 -6.35
C LEU A 207 12.93 3.91 -7.30
N LYS A 208 13.89 3.90 -8.22
CA LYS A 208 14.03 4.94 -9.24
C LYS A 208 12.81 4.98 -10.18
N TRP A 209 12.29 3.81 -10.53
CA TRP A 209 11.10 3.71 -11.37
C TRP A 209 9.87 4.30 -10.64
N TYR A 210 9.62 3.96 -9.37
CA TYR A 210 8.55 4.56 -8.57
C TYR A 210 8.67 6.09 -8.50
N GLN A 211 9.87 6.61 -8.27
CA GLN A 211 10.10 8.05 -8.28
C GLN A 211 9.82 8.69 -9.63
N SER A 212 10.11 8.01 -10.72
CA SER A 212 9.86 8.55 -12.08
C SER A 212 8.38 8.56 -12.43
N VAL A 213 7.64 7.48 -12.12
CA VAL A 213 6.21 7.39 -12.44
C VAL A 213 5.33 8.24 -11.53
N SER A 214 5.84 8.66 -10.37
CA SER A 214 5.14 9.62 -9.50
C SER A 214 5.15 11.04 -10.06
N LYS A 215 6.02 11.33 -11.00
CA LYS A 215 6.13 12.65 -11.65
C LYS A 215 5.31 12.65 -12.93
N ILE A 216 4.12 13.25 -12.88
CA ILE A 216 3.33 13.48 -14.11
C ILE A 216 4.07 14.40 -15.08
N ASN A 217 4.96 15.26 -14.60
CA ASN A 217 5.85 16.08 -15.41
C ASN A 217 7.09 15.33 -15.93
N GLY A 218 7.12 13.99 -15.87
CA GLY A 218 8.16 13.21 -16.52
C GLY A 218 8.06 13.42 -18.03
N LYS A 219 9.04 14.11 -18.62
CA LYS A 219 9.24 14.07 -20.06
C LYS A 219 10.01 12.82 -20.41
N TYR A 220 9.59 12.15 -21.47
CA TYR A 220 10.51 11.30 -22.21
C TYR A 220 11.69 12.14 -22.73
N ASP A 221 12.80 11.52 -22.98
CA ASP A 221 13.95 12.17 -23.61
C ASP A 221 13.60 12.78 -24.99
N ASP A 222 12.54 12.30 -25.63
CA ASP A 222 11.96 12.81 -26.87
C ASP A 222 10.94 13.95 -26.69
N GLY A 223 10.70 14.37 -25.46
CA GLY A 223 9.79 15.48 -25.13
C GLY A 223 8.32 15.11 -24.96
N GLY A 224 7.95 13.84 -25.08
CA GLY A 224 6.60 13.35 -24.85
C GLY A 224 6.26 13.24 -23.35
N TYR A 225 4.97 13.24 -23.01
CA TYR A 225 4.51 12.98 -21.67
C TYR A 225 4.50 11.50 -21.37
N TYR A 226 5.16 11.12 -20.29
CA TYR A 226 5.05 9.78 -19.75
C TYR A 226 3.92 9.73 -18.76
N ILE A 227 2.77 9.20 -19.17
CA ILE A 227 1.71 8.82 -18.28
C ILE A 227 1.70 7.30 -18.24
N ASN A 228 2.39 6.78 -17.24
CA ASN A 228 2.22 5.37 -16.89
C ASN A 228 1.02 5.26 -15.95
N TRP A 229 -0.02 4.56 -16.37
CA TRP A 229 -1.27 4.37 -15.61
C TRP A 229 -1.13 3.39 -14.47
N GLU A 230 0.03 3.36 -13.88
CA GLU A 230 0.26 2.74 -12.60
C GLU A 230 -0.40 3.56 -11.48
N ARG A 231 -0.65 2.91 -10.34
CA ARG A 231 -1.32 3.51 -9.18
C ARG A 231 -0.74 4.86 -8.75
N ILE A 232 0.58 4.97 -8.79
CA ILE A 232 1.31 6.17 -8.38
C ILE A 232 0.98 7.34 -9.29
N THR A 233 0.94 7.11 -10.59
CA THR A 233 0.60 8.14 -11.58
C THR A 233 -0.86 8.57 -11.47
N GLN A 234 -1.77 7.63 -11.25
CA GLN A 234 -3.18 7.94 -10.99
C GLN A 234 -3.34 8.82 -9.74
N HIS A 235 -2.65 8.46 -8.65
CA HIS A 235 -2.64 9.26 -7.43
C HIS A 235 -2.07 10.66 -7.69
N GLY A 236 -0.95 10.74 -8.37
CA GLY A 236 -0.31 11.99 -8.75
C GLY A 236 -1.22 12.89 -9.59
N LEU A 237 -1.94 12.33 -10.56
CA LEU A 237 -2.88 13.09 -11.38
C LEU A 237 -3.99 13.70 -10.51
N LEU A 238 -4.59 12.92 -9.62
CA LEU A 238 -5.61 13.41 -8.71
C LEU A 238 -5.10 14.52 -7.79
N GLN A 239 -3.86 14.40 -7.27
CA GLN A 239 -3.25 15.47 -6.48
C GLN A 239 -3.06 16.76 -7.29
N ILE A 240 -2.55 16.67 -8.52
CA ILE A 240 -2.41 17.86 -9.39
C ILE A 240 -3.76 18.52 -9.63
N VAL A 241 -4.78 17.73 -9.96
CA VAL A 241 -6.11 18.25 -10.30
C VAL A 241 -6.75 18.95 -9.08
N PHE A 242 -6.63 18.39 -7.89
CA PHE A 242 -7.39 18.88 -6.73
C PHE A 242 -6.59 19.71 -5.74
N ASP A 243 -5.28 19.57 -5.68
CA ASP A 243 -4.46 20.26 -4.69
C ASP A 243 -3.49 21.26 -5.29
N ASN A 244 -3.34 21.31 -6.61
CA ASN A 244 -2.38 22.17 -7.33
C ASN A 244 -0.92 22.01 -6.85
N GLU A 245 -0.60 20.89 -6.19
CA GLU A 245 0.73 20.64 -5.70
C GLU A 245 1.63 20.10 -6.80
N ASN A 246 2.86 20.63 -6.88
CA ASN A 246 3.90 19.99 -7.69
C ASN A 246 4.28 18.66 -7.06
N ILE A 247 3.96 17.56 -7.73
CA ILE A 247 4.33 16.23 -7.29
C ILE A 247 5.79 15.98 -7.64
N ASP A 248 6.66 16.03 -6.64
CA ASP A 248 7.96 15.40 -6.70
C ASP A 248 7.86 13.96 -6.15
N GLY A 249 8.86 13.15 -6.30
CA GLY A 249 8.83 11.78 -5.80
C GLY A 249 8.79 11.63 -4.27
N SER A 250 8.84 12.73 -3.50
CA SER A 250 8.96 12.71 -2.05
C SER A 250 7.70 12.21 -1.35
N TRP A 251 6.53 12.40 -1.95
CA TRP A 251 5.26 11.95 -1.42
C TRP A 251 5.09 10.42 -1.39
N LEU A 252 5.86 9.69 -2.21
CA LEU A 252 5.84 8.22 -2.24
C LEU A 252 6.13 7.58 -0.87
N TRP A 253 6.85 8.30 -0.04
CA TRP A 253 7.34 7.83 1.25
C TRP A 253 6.91 8.74 2.40
N LYS A 254 5.94 9.59 2.11
CA LYS A 254 5.41 10.52 3.11
C LYS A 254 4.71 9.73 4.21
N ASP A 255 4.99 10.05 5.43
CA ASP A 255 4.27 9.49 6.57
C ASP A 255 2.81 9.95 6.53
N MET A 256 1.92 9.00 6.31
CA MET A 256 0.48 9.21 6.20
C MET A 256 -0.19 9.28 7.58
N SER A 257 0.55 9.51 8.65
CA SER A 257 0.03 9.60 10.03
C SER A 257 -0.97 10.74 10.22
N VAL A 258 -0.99 11.71 9.30
CA VAL A 258 -1.94 12.83 9.33
C VAL A 258 -3.25 12.40 8.67
N TYR A 259 -4.14 11.84 9.44
CA TYR A 259 -5.54 11.60 9.04
C TYR A 259 -6.35 12.89 9.28
N PRO A 260 -7.21 13.32 8.33
CA PRO A 260 -7.73 12.57 7.21
C PRO A 260 -7.03 12.87 5.87
N ASN A 261 -6.35 11.92 5.31
CA ASN A 261 -5.90 12.04 3.92
C ASN A 261 -7.13 11.96 3.00
N PRO A 262 -7.34 12.92 2.09
CA PRO A 262 -8.44 12.88 1.14
C PRO A 262 -8.26 11.79 0.06
N TYR A 263 -7.08 11.23 -0.07
CA TYR A 263 -6.76 10.20 -1.06
C TYR A 263 -6.80 8.81 -0.47
N SER A 264 -7.19 7.84 -1.30
CA SER A 264 -7.12 6.41 -1.02
C SER A 264 -6.62 5.68 -2.24
N THR A 265 -5.78 4.69 -2.02
CA THR A 265 -5.20 3.86 -3.08
C THR A 265 -5.31 2.38 -2.73
N GLY A 266 -5.39 1.52 -3.74
CA GLY A 266 -5.46 0.09 -3.52
C GLY A 266 -5.43 -0.70 -4.82
N THR A 267 -5.73 -2.00 -4.70
CA THR A 267 -5.95 -2.90 -5.82
C THR A 267 -7.29 -3.59 -5.71
N ASN A 268 -7.90 -3.84 -6.87
CA ASN A 268 -9.01 -4.78 -6.95
C ASN A 268 -8.52 -6.22 -6.73
N GLN A 269 -9.44 -7.14 -6.48
CA GLN A 269 -9.14 -8.55 -6.31
C GLN A 269 -8.37 -9.16 -7.50
N GLY A 270 -8.53 -8.61 -8.72
CA GLY A 270 -7.78 -8.98 -9.92
C GLY A 270 -6.43 -8.26 -10.09
N GLY A 271 -5.95 -7.53 -9.08
CA GLY A 271 -4.67 -6.81 -9.12
C GLY A 271 -4.71 -5.47 -9.85
N SER A 272 -5.85 -5.06 -10.43
CA SER A 272 -5.97 -3.76 -11.09
C SER A 272 -5.87 -2.62 -10.06
N PRO A 273 -4.97 -1.67 -10.27
CA PRO A 273 -4.80 -0.55 -9.36
C PRO A 273 -5.97 0.43 -9.43
N TRP A 274 -6.26 1.09 -8.32
CA TRP A 274 -7.19 2.20 -8.27
C TRP A 274 -6.67 3.28 -7.32
N THR A 275 -7.04 4.53 -7.62
CA THR A 275 -6.79 5.69 -6.77
C THR A 275 -8.03 6.53 -6.74
N ASN A 276 -8.47 6.89 -5.53
CA ASN A 276 -9.63 7.73 -5.30
C ASN A 276 -9.23 8.99 -4.55
N ARG A 277 -9.85 10.10 -4.87
CA ARG A 277 -9.83 11.30 -4.03
C ARG A 277 -11.23 11.50 -3.46
N ARG A 278 -11.36 11.52 -2.15
CA ARG A 278 -12.65 11.70 -1.48
C ARG A 278 -13.28 13.02 -1.88
N PHE A 279 -14.54 12.99 -2.21
CA PHE A 279 -15.30 14.17 -2.60
C PHE A 279 -15.51 15.11 -1.39
N TRP A 280 -15.81 14.55 -0.23
CA TRP A 280 -15.86 15.28 1.04
C TRP A 280 -14.90 14.70 2.07
N CYS A 281 -14.46 15.56 2.99
CA CYS A 281 -13.61 15.12 4.09
C CYS A 281 -14.43 14.34 5.14
N ARG A 282 -13.73 13.72 6.10
CA ARG A 282 -14.37 12.95 7.15
C ARG A 282 -15.36 13.79 7.98
N ALA A 283 -14.97 15.03 8.34
CA ALA A 283 -15.80 15.92 9.12
C ALA A 283 -17.12 16.26 8.39
N GLU A 284 -17.03 16.55 7.09
CA GLU A 284 -18.22 16.79 6.26
C GLU A 284 -19.12 15.54 6.19
N SER A 285 -18.52 14.36 5.97
CA SER A 285 -19.30 13.11 5.90
C SER A 285 -19.91 12.69 7.23
N GLU A 286 -19.30 13.07 8.36
CA GLU A 286 -19.84 12.83 9.70
C GLU A 286 -21.01 13.77 10.04
N SER A 287 -21.08 14.94 9.40
CA SER A 287 -22.19 15.88 9.54
C SER A 287 -23.43 15.47 8.75
N ILE A 288 -23.28 14.62 7.74
CA ILE A 288 -24.40 14.14 6.92
C ILE A 288 -25.14 13.04 7.67
N LYS A 289 -26.40 13.29 8.01
CA LYS A 289 -27.26 12.34 8.68
C LYS A 289 -28.41 11.94 7.76
N PHE A 290 -28.86 10.71 7.89
CA PHE A 290 -30.00 10.16 7.16
C PHE A 290 -31.15 9.81 8.13
N ASN A 291 -32.35 9.93 7.67
CA ASN A 291 -33.54 9.53 8.40
C ASN A 291 -34.28 8.38 7.66
N PRO A 292 -34.44 7.19 8.24
CA PRO A 292 -33.99 6.80 9.58
C PRO A 292 -32.48 6.72 9.68
N PRO A 293 -31.93 6.91 10.89
CA PRO A 293 -30.49 6.81 11.11
C PRO A 293 -30.01 5.40 10.74
N THR A 294 -29.18 5.31 9.73
CA THR A 294 -28.53 4.08 9.30
C THR A 294 -27.02 4.21 9.55
N SER A 295 -26.30 3.11 9.60
CA SER A 295 -24.82 3.13 9.61
C SER A 295 -24.26 3.62 8.27
N PHE A 296 -25.12 3.96 7.35
CA PHE A 296 -24.81 4.37 6.00
C PHE A 296 -24.22 5.78 5.97
N LYS A 297 -23.04 5.89 5.44
CA LYS A 297 -22.37 7.14 5.10
C LYS A 297 -22.21 7.18 3.59
N PRO A 298 -22.73 8.20 2.89
CA PRO A 298 -22.51 8.31 1.46
C PRO A 298 -21.04 8.54 1.21
N TRP A 299 -20.43 7.64 0.46
CA TRP A 299 -19.07 7.82 0.03
C TRP A 299 -19.06 8.22 -1.44
N MET A 300 -18.66 9.46 -1.67
CA MET A 300 -18.38 9.98 -3.00
C MET A 300 -16.89 10.21 -3.14
N PHE A 301 -16.39 9.96 -4.34
CA PHE A 301 -14.98 10.16 -4.64
C PHE A 301 -14.74 10.32 -6.13
N TRP A 302 -13.73 11.11 -6.46
CA TRP A 302 -13.16 11.13 -7.78
C TRP A 302 -12.19 9.96 -7.94
N ARG A 303 -12.24 9.31 -9.11
CA ARG A 303 -11.38 8.18 -9.46
C ARG A 303 -10.91 8.28 -10.88
N VAL A 304 -9.63 7.96 -11.10
CA VAL A 304 -9.11 7.74 -12.44
C VAL A 304 -9.32 6.28 -12.79
N ASP A 305 -10.02 6.04 -13.88
CA ASP A 305 -10.31 4.72 -14.43
C ASP A 305 -9.70 4.57 -15.82
N HIS A 306 -9.32 3.36 -16.13
CA HIS A 306 -8.86 2.96 -17.45
C HIS A 306 -9.59 1.68 -17.88
N ASP A 307 -10.24 1.72 -19.01
CA ASP A 307 -10.89 0.56 -19.63
C ASP A 307 -10.52 0.44 -21.11
N SER A 308 -11.20 -0.46 -21.84
CA SER A 308 -10.96 -0.67 -23.27
C SER A 308 -11.31 0.53 -24.16
N LYS A 309 -12.00 1.55 -23.62
CA LYS A 309 -12.40 2.75 -24.35
C LYS A 309 -11.48 3.94 -24.06
N GLY A 310 -10.57 3.81 -23.10
CA GLY A 310 -9.62 4.86 -22.76
C GLY A 310 -9.58 5.17 -21.27
N LEU A 311 -9.19 6.40 -20.97
CA LEU A 311 -8.94 6.89 -19.65
C LEU A 311 -9.99 7.92 -19.23
N TYR A 312 -10.47 7.79 -18.00
CA TYR A 312 -11.57 8.57 -17.50
C TYR A 312 -11.31 9.12 -16.09
N LEU A 313 -11.78 10.34 -15.86
CA LEU A 313 -12.02 10.86 -14.52
C LEU A 313 -13.49 10.63 -14.18
N SER A 314 -13.75 9.88 -13.14
CA SER A 314 -15.11 9.47 -12.75
C SER A 314 -15.45 10.00 -11.37
N LEU A 315 -16.61 10.64 -11.22
CA LEU A 315 -17.24 10.86 -9.91
C LEU A 315 -18.10 9.65 -9.58
N ARG A 316 -17.82 9.02 -8.45
CA ARG A 316 -18.48 7.79 -8.03
C ARG A 316 -19.12 7.91 -6.66
N TYR A 317 -20.13 7.11 -6.46
CA TYR A 317 -20.86 6.93 -5.22
C TYR A 317 -20.77 5.47 -4.78
N TYR A 318 -20.48 5.24 -3.51
CA TYR A 318 -20.29 3.91 -2.94
C TYR A 318 -21.08 3.70 -1.66
N ASN A 319 -21.70 2.53 -1.55
CA ASN A 319 -22.35 2.02 -0.34
C ASN A 319 -22.30 0.50 -0.33
N ASN A 320 -21.73 -0.10 0.70
CA ASN A 320 -21.57 -1.54 0.83
C ASN A 320 -22.64 -2.24 1.70
N ASP A 321 -23.72 -1.54 2.09
CA ASP A 321 -24.83 -2.16 2.81
C ASP A 321 -25.59 -3.10 1.85
N SER A 322 -25.50 -4.40 2.09
CA SER A 322 -26.13 -5.44 1.29
C SER A 322 -27.59 -5.78 1.71
N SER A 323 -28.09 -5.15 2.76
CA SER A 323 -29.48 -5.30 3.20
C SER A 323 -30.46 -4.75 2.15
N GLU A 324 -31.70 -5.21 2.18
CA GLU A 324 -32.76 -4.68 1.32
C GLU A 324 -32.95 -3.17 1.54
N ALA A 325 -32.99 -2.72 2.80
CA ALA A 325 -33.08 -1.31 3.17
C ALA A 325 -31.86 -0.50 2.68
N GLY A 326 -30.65 -1.06 2.80
CA GLY A 326 -29.41 -0.45 2.30
C GLY A 326 -29.41 -0.34 0.76
N THR A 327 -29.96 -1.33 0.07
CA THR A 327 -30.09 -1.32 -1.38
C THR A 327 -31.08 -0.25 -1.86
N GLU A 328 -32.22 -0.13 -1.19
CA GLU A 328 -33.22 0.89 -1.51
C GLU A 328 -32.70 2.30 -1.20
N LEU A 329 -32.07 2.49 -0.05
CA LEU A 329 -31.44 3.76 0.31
C LEU A 329 -30.36 4.14 -0.70
N ARG A 330 -29.51 3.19 -1.11
CA ARG A 330 -28.48 3.42 -2.13
C ARG A 330 -29.05 3.95 -3.44
N LYS A 331 -30.16 3.38 -3.89
CA LYS A 331 -30.85 3.83 -5.10
C LYS A 331 -31.41 5.25 -4.92
N ARG A 332 -32.10 5.51 -3.83
CA ARG A 332 -32.67 6.84 -3.54
C ARG A 332 -31.57 7.92 -3.49
N VAL A 333 -30.48 7.65 -2.78
CA VAL A 333 -29.33 8.57 -2.70
C VAL A 333 -28.72 8.81 -4.08
N TYR A 334 -28.56 7.75 -4.88
CA TYR A 334 -28.05 7.88 -6.25
C TYR A 334 -28.95 8.76 -7.11
N ASP A 335 -30.28 8.54 -7.07
CA ASP A 335 -31.24 9.31 -7.83
C ASP A 335 -31.24 10.80 -7.40
N GLN A 336 -31.11 11.06 -6.09
CA GLN A 336 -30.99 12.43 -5.56
C GLN A 336 -29.69 13.11 -6.01
N LEU A 337 -28.56 12.43 -5.94
CA LEU A 337 -27.29 12.95 -6.42
C LEU A 337 -27.32 13.27 -7.92
N ASN A 338 -27.97 12.41 -8.71
CA ASN A 338 -28.17 12.67 -10.13
C ASN A 338 -29.06 13.91 -10.40
N THR A 339 -30.01 14.18 -9.52
CA THR A 339 -30.84 15.38 -9.63
C THR A 339 -30.06 16.64 -9.31
N MET A 340 -29.10 16.55 -8.36
CA MET A 340 -28.22 17.67 -8.00
C MET A 340 -27.17 17.96 -9.08
N ILE A 341 -26.74 16.92 -9.82
CA ILE A 341 -25.86 17.06 -11.00
C ILE A 341 -26.78 17.35 -12.19
N ASP A 342 -27.26 18.57 -12.24
CA ASP A 342 -28.26 19.02 -13.20
C ASP A 342 -27.74 19.16 -14.65
N GLU A 343 -28.61 19.47 -15.57
CA GLU A 343 -28.29 19.66 -16.99
C GLU A 343 -27.28 20.81 -17.21
N THR A 344 -27.26 21.81 -16.33
CA THR A 344 -26.31 22.93 -16.45
C THR A 344 -24.88 22.45 -16.23
N ILE A 345 -24.67 21.67 -15.16
CA ILE A 345 -23.35 21.08 -14.85
C ILE A 345 -22.94 20.12 -15.96
N LEU A 346 -23.87 19.27 -16.42
CA LEU A 346 -23.56 18.34 -17.52
C LEU A 346 -23.19 19.05 -18.82
N ASN A 347 -23.90 20.10 -19.19
CA ASN A 347 -23.59 20.87 -20.40
C ASN A 347 -22.23 21.57 -20.31
N GLU A 348 -21.87 22.09 -19.14
CA GLU A 348 -20.54 22.63 -18.89
C GLU A 348 -19.44 21.54 -19.07
N LEU A 349 -19.68 20.34 -18.53
CA LEU A 349 -18.79 19.18 -18.68
C LEU A 349 -18.68 18.71 -20.13
N GLU A 350 -19.78 18.62 -20.84
CA GLU A 350 -19.80 18.24 -22.25
C GLU A 350 -19.08 19.25 -23.13
N THR A 351 -19.27 20.53 -22.87
CA THR A 351 -18.62 21.60 -23.62
C THR A 351 -17.09 21.48 -23.54
N LEU A 352 -16.54 21.30 -22.35
CA LEU A 352 -15.10 21.14 -22.21
C LEU A 352 -14.62 19.82 -22.82
N SER A 353 -15.32 18.73 -22.57
CA SER A 353 -14.96 17.42 -23.11
C SER A 353 -14.99 17.40 -24.63
N SER A 354 -15.92 18.12 -25.26
CA SER A 354 -15.98 18.28 -26.72
C SER A 354 -14.78 19.01 -27.29
N ALA A 355 -14.25 20.02 -26.57
CA ALA A 355 -13.04 20.73 -26.98
C ALA A 355 -11.81 19.81 -27.08
N TYR A 356 -11.85 18.68 -26.37
CA TYR A 356 -10.80 17.65 -26.37
C TYR A 356 -11.21 16.36 -27.11
N ASN A 357 -12.27 16.38 -27.93
CA ASN A 357 -12.85 15.22 -28.61
C ASN A 357 -13.21 14.06 -27.65
N GLN A 358 -13.61 14.39 -26.45
CA GLN A 358 -14.09 13.42 -25.45
C GLN A 358 -15.56 13.64 -25.16
N CYS A 359 -16.22 12.64 -24.61
CA CYS A 359 -17.62 12.74 -24.23
C CYS A 359 -17.79 12.54 -22.72
N VAL A 360 -18.73 13.27 -22.17
CA VAL A 360 -19.27 12.98 -20.83
C VAL A 360 -20.38 11.96 -20.97
N THR A 361 -20.33 10.94 -20.15
CA THR A 361 -21.39 9.94 -20.09
C THR A 361 -21.97 9.88 -18.68
N ARG A 362 -23.27 9.63 -18.61
CA ARG A 362 -23.99 9.34 -17.37
C ARG A 362 -24.36 7.85 -17.40
N PRO A 363 -23.55 6.95 -16.83
CA PRO A 363 -23.86 5.53 -16.79
C PRO A 363 -25.19 5.29 -16.04
N GLN A 364 -25.93 4.27 -16.46
CA GLN A 364 -27.14 3.88 -15.73
C GLN A 364 -26.77 3.27 -14.37
N HIS A 365 -27.66 3.45 -13.39
CA HIS A 365 -27.53 2.81 -12.09
C HIS A 365 -27.47 1.28 -12.25
N GLY A 366 -26.43 0.67 -11.69
CA GLY A 366 -26.29 -0.77 -11.58
C GLY A 366 -26.66 -1.30 -10.20
N ASN A 367 -26.78 -2.62 -10.06
CA ASN A 367 -27.01 -3.27 -8.77
C ASN A 367 -25.72 -3.44 -7.96
N TYR A 368 -24.71 -2.61 -8.23
CA TYR A 368 -23.40 -2.68 -7.57
C TYR A 368 -23.33 -1.74 -6.37
N TYR A 369 -22.43 -2.03 -5.46
CA TYR A 369 -22.12 -1.16 -4.32
C TYR A 369 -21.53 0.17 -4.73
N GLU A 370 -20.89 0.23 -5.90
CA GLU A 370 -20.25 1.41 -6.48
C GLU A 370 -20.96 1.79 -7.80
N ASN A 371 -21.36 3.05 -7.91
CA ASN A 371 -22.04 3.57 -9.09
C ASN A 371 -21.37 4.86 -9.57
N THR A 372 -21.21 5.00 -10.87
CA THR A 372 -20.63 6.19 -11.49
C THR A 372 -21.72 7.23 -11.72
N LEU A 373 -21.50 8.44 -11.21
CA LEU A 373 -22.38 9.59 -11.40
C LEU A 373 -21.99 10.39 -12.65
N ILE A 374 -20.70 10.59 -12.83
CA ILE A 374 -20.14 11.32 -13.98
C ILE A 374 -18.93 10.54 -14.48
N HIS A 375 -18.75 10.49 -15.80
CA HIS A 375 -17.66 9.84 -16.48
C HIS A 375 -17.11 10.78 -17.56
N ILE A 376 -15.89 11.27 -17.38
CA ILE A 376 -15.26 12.27 -18.25
C ILE A 376 -14.04 11.62 -18.90
N GLY A 377 -14.02 11.54 -20.23
CA GLY A 377 -12.83 11.13 -20.97
C GLY A 377 -11.72 12.17 -20.80
N ILE A 378 -10.52 11.71 -20.39
CA ILE A 378 -9.38 12.61 -20.13
C ILE A 378 -8.15 12.33 -20.99
N GLU A 379 -8.22 11.38 -21.89
CA GLU A 379 -7.06 10.96 -22.70
C GLU A 379 -6.54 12.11 -23.59
N SER A 380 -7.44 12.80 -24.30
CA SER A 380 -7.06 13.95 -25.13
C SER A 380 -6.66 15.17 -24.31
N VAL A 381 -7.28 15.35 -23.14
CA VAL A 381 -6.87 16.40 -22.18
C VAL A 381 -5.43 16.20 -21.75
N LEU A 382 -5.07 14.97 -21.47
CA LEU A 382 -3.70 14.62 -21.08
C LEU A 382 -2.69 14.77 -22.21
N ALA A 383 -3.09 14.47 -23.46
CA ALA A 383 -2.24 14.67 -24.64
C ALA A 383 -1.88 16.16 -24.85
N SER A 384 -2.82 17.08 -24.58
CA SER A 384 -2.59 18.53 -24.67
C SER A 384 -2.00 19.14 -23.38
N TRP A 385 -1.79 18.36 -22.34
CA TRP A 385 -1.33 18.82 -21.03
C TRP A 385 -0.01 19.58 -21.06
N ASN A 386 0.87 19.22 -22.00
CA ASN A 386 2.20 19.83 -22.15
C ASN A 386 2.19 21.29 -22.52
N GLU A 387 1.22 21.72 -23.35
CA GLU A 387 1.19 23.06 -23.90
C GLU A 387 0.86 24.12 -22.85
N ASN A 388 0.01 23.75 -21.89
CA ASN A 388 -0.52 24.64 -20.86
C ASN A 388 -0.40 24.08 -19.44
N LYS A 389 0.34 23.00 -19.25
CA LYS A 389 0.50 22.27 -17.95
C LYS A 389 -0.82 21.78 -17.36
N GLY A 390 -1.83 21.62 -18.20
CA GLY A 390 -3.16 21.17 -17.77
C GLY A 390 -3.97 22.24 -16.99
N GLN A 391 -3.47 23.47 -16.87
CA GLN A 391 -4.03 24.48 -15.98
C GLN A 391 -5.54 24.75 -16.24
N PRO A 392 -6.01 24.94 -17.48
CA PRO A 392 -7.46 25.17 -17.71
C PRO A 392 -8.33 23.98 -17.29
N PHE A 393 -7.84 22.76 -17.45
CA PHE A 393 -8.56 21.56 -17.04
C PHE A 393 -8.60 21.44 -15.51
N ILE A 394 -7.48 21.73 -14.84
CA ILE A 394 -7.38 21.71 -13.38
C ILE A 394 -8.37 22.69 -12.77
N GLU A 395 -8.32 23.97 -13.19
CA GLU A 395 -9.20 25.02 -12.69
C GLU A 395 -10.67 24.64 -12.88
N TRP A 396 -11.01 24.15 -14.03
CA TRP A 396 -12.38 23.76 -14.36
C TRP A 396 -12.89 22.59 -13.52
N ILE A 397 -12.09 21.53 -13.31
CA ILE A 397 -12.51 20.42 -12.43
C ILE A 397 -12.62 20.89 -10.98
N GLN A 398 -11.73 21.79 -10.52
CA GLN A 398 -11.81 22.37 -9.18
C GLN A 398 -13.09 23.19 -9.00
N ASP A 399 -13.48 23.97 -9.99
CA ASP A 399 -14.74 24.75 -9.98
C ASP A 399 -15.96 23.81 -9.92
N ILE A 400 -15.97 22.76 -10.73
CA ILE A 400 -17.04 21.76 -10.70
C ILE A 400 -17.10 21.03 -9.37
N ASP A 401 -15.96 20.57 -8.84
CA ASP A 401 -15.89 19.89 -7.52
C ASP A 401 -16.43 20.81 -6.41
N SER A 402 -16.04 22.08 -6.39
CA SER A 402 -16.47 23.06 -5.41
C SER A 402 -17.98 23.30 -5.49
N LYS A 403 -18.52 23.52 -6.69
CA LYS A 403 -19.94 23.75 -6.92
C LYS A 403 -20.79 22.55 -6.52
N LEU A 404 -20.38 21.33 -6.91
CA LEU A 404 -21.06 20.11 -6.52
C LEU A 404 -21.02 19.89 -5.00
N ARG A 405 -19.86 20.15 -4.38
CA ARG A 405 -19.66 20.00 -2.94
C ARG A 405 -20.58 20.92 -2.14
N GLU A 406 -20.63 22.21 -2.49
CA GLU A 406 -21.53 23.18 -1.87
C GLU A 406 -22.98 22.74 -1.97
N THR A 407 -23.44 22.33 -3.14
CA THR A 407 -24.80 21.88 -3.41
C THR A 407 -25.17 20.63 -2.60
N ILE A 408 -24.26 19.64 -2.57
CA ILE A 408 -24.53 18.35 -1.93
C ILE A 408 -24.48 18.46 -0.40
N VAL A 409 -23.55 19.26 0.16
CA VAL A 409 -23.46 19.46 1.62
C VAL A 409 -24.64 20.31 2.13
N ALA A 410 -25.11 21.26 1.34
CA ALA A 410 -26.26 22.10 1.70
C ALA A 410 -27.61 21.36 1.69
N PHE A 411 -27.68 20.19 1.09
CA PHE A 411 -28.92 19.41 1.04
C PHE A 411 -29.23 18.81 2.43
N ASP A 412 -30.52 18.89 2.79
CA ASP A 412 -31.00 18.33 4.06
C ASP A 412 -31.15 16.80 3.98
N TRP A 413 -30.09 16.12 4.28
CA TRP A 413 -30.06 14.66 4.34
C TRP A 413 -30.79 14.07 5.55
N GLU A 414 -31.14 14.88 6.57
CA GLU A 414 -31.89 14.40 7.74
C GLU A 414 -33.36 14.14 7.42
N THR A 415 -33.90 14.88 6.47
CA THR A 415 -35.30 14.70 6.01
C THR A 415 -35.42 13.71 4.85
N PHE A 416 -34.31 13.31 4.29
CA PHE A 416 -34.21 12.37 3.16
C PHE A 416 -34.38 10.91 3.58
#